data_3323fd7ce0db48c0e83a48876cb90b2d
#
_entry.id   3323fd7ce0db48c0e83a48876cb90b2d
#
_cell.length_a   1.000
_cell.length_b   1.000
_cell.length_c   1.000
_cell.angle_alpha   90.00
_cell.angle_beta   90.00
_cell.angle_gamma   90.00
#
_symmetry.space_group_name_H-M   'P 1'
#
loop_
_entity.id
_entity.type
_entity.pdbx_description
1 polymer ?
#
loop_
_entity_poly.entity_id
_entity_poly.type
_entity_poly.pdbx_seq_one_letter_code
_entity_poly.pdbx_strand_id
1 'polypeptide(L)'
;MTQAIHSNQVYSETTIFSQGIVADEFTFVAADARRPNGSVEDRSAKAQCIRSCEALRLALDSCGQDLQNLVSLTVFLADYADAPDIIGALHSQLDRRVTSAITFVGVSGLEGNCRVRIDAVATPDRPQIKPILLDDLPLAAGARCHGVRAHDFIFLSGVDAGDSNGKVTPPATIQFQTATVLNRIGKILHDQKLSLADLCRTFMFMPSTDLRPGYGEARKAVYKNIFEEDQFPPNSGIYIQDLGKDILLRSVAIAYDGKQTIVASPKVRKAPGSFSQSVRVGDWLLQAGQDAVGFSRIVEGEGDLAGQTKITLQHGEDTGQKHSSQ
;
A
#
# COMPACT_ATOMS: atom_id res chain seq x y z
N MET A 1 6.53 -19.35 -9.25
CA MET A 1 7.78 -19.71 -8.49
C MET A 1 8.32 -18.44 -7.85
N THR A 2 8.69 -18.45 -6.56
CA THR A 2 9.21 -17.26 -5.88
C THR A 2 10.74 -17.27 -5.85
N GLN A 3 11.36 -16.10 -6.13
CA GLN A 3 12.81 -15.92 -6.10
C GLN A 3 13.16 -14.67 -5.28
N ALA A 4 14.02 -14.82 -4.28
CA ALA A 4 14.52 -13.68 -3.52
C ALA A 4 15.51 -12.84 -4.35
N ILE A 5 15.44 -11.52 -4.18
CA ILE A 5 16.35 -10.54 -4.80
C ILE A 5 17.48 -10.23 -3.85
N HIS A 6 18.71 -10.35 -4.33
CA HIS A 6 19.93 -10.00 -3.60
C HIS A 6 20.89 -9.24 -4.50
N SER A 7 21.29 -8.05 -4.07
CA SER A 7 22.32 -7.21 -4.72
C SER A 7 23.32 -6.74 -3.67
N ASN A 8 24.61 -6.95 -3.93
CA ASN A 8 25.70 -6.47 -3.03
C ASN A 8 25.81 -4.94 -3.04
N GLN A 9 25.17 -4.26 -3.98
CA GLN A 9 25.22 -2.80 -4.14
C GLN A 9 24.12 -2.09 -3.35
N VAL A 10 23.19 -2.84 -2.76
CA VAL A 10 22.06 -2.32 -1.99
C VAL A 10 22.15 -2.84 -0.55
N TYR A 11 21.79 -2.00 0.41
CA TYR A 11 21.73 -2.40 1.80
C TYR A 11 20.79 -3.60 1.98
N SER A 12 21.24 -4.55 2.77
CA SER A 12 20.41 -5.68 3.23
C SER A 12 20.63 -5.85 4.72
N GLU A 13 19.56 -5.81 5.48
CA GLU A 13 19.60 -6.02 6.92
C GLU A 13 19.66 -7.50 7.22
N THR A 14 20.87 -8.04 7.28
CA THR A 14 21.13 -9.43 7.68
C THR A 14 20.53 -10.51 6.75
N THR A 15 20.72 -11.76 7.14
CA THR A 15 20.24 -12.98 6.46
C THR A 15 18.73 -13.21 6.55
N ILE A 16 17.98 -12.32 7.24
CA ILE A 16 16.54 -12.52 7.52
C ILE A 16 15.65 -11.90 6.44
N PHE A 17 16.11 -10.79 5.82
CA PHE A 17 15.33 -10.09 4.80
C PHE A 17 16.05 -10.08 3.46
N SER A 18 15.31 -10.41 2.38
CA SER A 18 15.75 -10.10 1.02
C SER A 18 15.39 -8.63 0.67
N GLN A 19 16.10 -8.04 -0.28
CA GLN A 19 15.78 -6.71 -0.80
C GLN A 19 14.47 -6.68 -1.59
N GLY A 20 14.03 -7.85 -2.03
CA GLY A 20 12.77 -8.04 -2.73
C GLY A 20 12.52 -9.51 -3.07
N ILE A 21 11.38 -9.74 -3.69
CA ILE A 21 10.93 -11.07 -4.14
C ILE A 21 10.32 -10.93 -5.53
N VAL A 22 10.76 -11.75 -6.47
CA VAL A 22 10.03 -12.02 -7.72
C VAL A 22 9.04 -13.13 -7.44
N ALA A 23 7.78 -12.88 -7.70
CA ALA A 23 6.70 -13.86 -7.54
C ALA A 23 5.76 -13.75 -8.74
N ASP A 24 5.74 -14.79 -9.55
CA ASP A 24 4.97 -14.89 -10.80
C ASP A 24 5.09 -13.61 -11.66
N GLU A 25 4.01 -12.91 -11.95
CA GLU A 25 3.99 -11.69 -12.78
C GLU A 25 4.45 -10.41 -12.06
N PHE A 26 4.74 -10.47 -10.75
CA PHE A 26 5.14 -9.29 -10.00
C PHE A 26 6.47 -9.44 -9.26
N THR A 27 7.10 -8.30 -9.07
CA THR A 27 8.31 -8.13 -8.27
C THR A 27 8.02 -7.14 -7.16
N PHE A 28 8.22 -7.55 -5.92
CA PHE A 28 8.09 -6.71 -4.73
C PHE A 28 9.46 -6.33 -4.25
N VAL A 29 9.74 -5.05 -4.09
CA VAL A 29 11.06 -4.55 -3.69
C VAL A 29 10.92 -3.34 -2.80
N ALA A 30 11.85 -3.22 -1.83
CA ALA A 30 11.92 -2.06 -0.96
C ALA A 30 13.34 -1.50 -0.94
N ALA A 31 13.45 -0.18 -0.88
CA ALA A 31 14.73 0.51 -0.85
C ALA A 31 14.68 1.77 0.01
N ASP A 32 15.80 2.11 0.62
CA ASP A 32 16.02 3.35 1.33
C ASP A 32 17.40 3.94 1.00
N ALA A 33 17.80 5.01 1.69
CA ALA A 33 19.03 5.74 1.38
C ALA A 33 20.31 5.09 1.93
N ARG A 34 20.21 3.97 2.65
CA ARG A 34 21.40 3.30 3.23
C ARG A 34 22.32 2.78 2.15
N ARG A 35 23.62 2.95 2.39
CA ARG A 35 24.68 2.28 1.61
C ARG A 35 24.77 0.79 2.00
N PRO A 36 25.45 -0.06 1.22
CA PRO A 36 25.59 -1.47 1.58
C PRO A 36 26.16 -1.73 2.98
N ASN A 37 26.94 -0.80 3.52
CA ASN A 37 27.47 -0.86 4.89
C ASN A 37 26.50 -0.31 5.97
N GLY A 38 25.28 0.05 5.59
CA GLY A 38 24.25 0.56 6.51
C GLY A 38 24.33 2.08 6.78
N SER A 39 25.35 2.78 6.28
CA SER A 39 25.48 4.22 6.52
C SER A 39 24.53 5.05 5.64
N VAL A 40 24.07 6.18 6.17
CA VAL A 40 23.36 7.22 5.45
C VAL A 40 24.30 8.42 5.35
N GLU A 41 24.81 8.72 4.16
CA GLU A 41 25.83 9.75 3.95
C GLU A 41 25.24 11.15 3.87
N ASP A 42 24.09 11.29 3.23
CA ASP A 42 23.45 12.59 3.01
C ASP A 42 22.29 12.80 3.98
N ARG A 43 22.17 14.02 4.52
CA ARG A 43 21.12 14.38 5.47
C ARG A 43 19.91 15.03 4.81
N SER A 44 20.01 15.47 3.55
CA SER A 44 18.88 16.09 2.86
C SER A 44 17.89 15.04 2.36
N ALA A 45 16.61 15.30 2.54
CA ALA A 45 15.54 14.41 2.09
C ALA A 45 15.60 14.21 0.57
N LYS A 46 15.90 15.26 -0.19
CA LYS A 46 16.09 15.21 -1.65
C LYS A 46 17.18 14.22 -2.06
N ALA A 47 18.38 14.32 -1.47
CA ALA A 47 19.49 13.44 -1.81
C ALA A 47 19.21 11.98 -1.37
N GLN A 48 18.58 11.81 -0.22
CA GLN A 48 18.16 10.48 0.21
C GLN A 48 17.11 9.86 -0.70
N CYS A 49 16.17 10.65 -1.23
CA CYS A 49 15.21 10.17 -2.24
C CYS A 49 15.93 9.70 -3.51
N ILE A 50 16.88 10.47 -4.03
CA ILE A 50 17.69 10.09 -5.19
C ILE A 50 18.44 8.77 -4.91
N ARG A 51 19.04 8.65 -3.73
CA ARG A 51 19.77 7.43 -3.35
C ARG A 51 18.82 6.22 -3.20
N SER A 52 17.61 6.41 -2.64
CA SER A 52 16.60 5.36 -2.55
C SER A 52 16.15 4.88 -3.93
N CYS A 53 15.97 5.80 -4.88
CA CYS A 53 15.69 5.45 -6.29
C CYS A 53 16.82 4.68 -6.95
N GLU A 54 18.09 5.05 -6.69
CA GLU A 54 19.26 4.32 -7.16
C GLU A 54 19.30 2.91 -6.57
N ALA A 55 19.06 2.76 -5.26
CA ALA A 55 19.00 1.46 -4.61
C ALA A 55 17.88 0.59 -5.18
N LEU A 56 16.70 1.17 -5.42
CA LEU A 56 15.58 0.49 -6.07
C LEU A 56 15.96 0.01 -7.48
N ARG A 57 16.60 0.87 -8.29
CA ARG A 57 17.09 0.51 -9.63
C ARG A 57 18.09 -0.65 -9.58
N LEU A 58 19.05 -0.61 -8.67
CA LEU A 58 20.06 -1.67 -8.52
C LEU A 58 19.45 -3.01 -8.06
N ALA A 59 18.43 -2.96 -7.21
CA ALA A 59 17.70 -4.15 -6.80
C ALA A 59 16.92 -4.75 -7.98
N LEU A 60 16.22 -3.93 -8.76
CA LEU A 60 15.48 -4.36 -9.96
C LEU A 60 16.43 -4.90 -11.03
N ASP A 61 17.56 -4.24 -11.26
CA ASP A 61 18.58 -4.66 -12.25
C ASP A 61 19.10 -6.09 -11.98
N SER A 62 19.22 -6.47 -10.70
CA SER A 62 19.64 -7.82 -10.30
C SER A 62 18.68 -8.94 -10.72
N CYS A 63 17.45 -8.60 -11.11
CA CYS A 63 16.46 -9.52 -11.67
C CYS A 63 16.04 -9.17 -13.12
N GLY A 64 16.85 -8.37 -13.82
CA GLY A 64 16.64 -8.03 -15.24
C GLY A 64 15.54 -6.99 -15.48
N GLN A 65 15.20 -6.19 -14.47
CA GLN A 65 14.20 -5.14 -14.54
C GLN A 65 14.83 -3.76 -14.28
N ASP A 66 14.10 -2.69 -14.54
CA ASP A 66 14.50 -1.32 -14.23
C ASP A 66 13.30 -0.48 -13.78
N LEU A 67 13.51 0.83 -13.59
CA LEU A 67 12.44 1.73 -13.12
C LEU A 67 11.24 1.85 -14.08
N GLN A 68 11.37 1.44 -15.36
CA GLN A 68 10.26 1.41 -16.30
C GLN A 68 9.32 0.20 -16.09
N ASN A 69 9.73 -0.74 -15.25
CA ASN A 69 8.92 -1.89 -14.85
C ASN A 69 8.00 -1.59 -13.65
N LEU A 70 8.13 -0.40 -13.05
CA LEU A 70 7.37 -0.01 -11.85
C LEU A 70 5.87 0.12 -12.13
N VAL A 71 5.09 -0.55 -11.31
CA VAL A 71 3.63 -0.53 -11.30
C VAL A 71 3.11 0.40 -10.20
N SER A 72 3.61 0.23 -8.97
CA SER A 72 3.20 1.08 -7.85
C SER A 72 4.35 1.37 -6.90
N LEU A 73 4.27 2.54 -6.24
CA LEU A 73 5.21 3.03 -5.24
C LEU A 73 4.46 3.55 -4.03
N THR A 74 4.87 3.11 -2.84
CA THR A 74 4.53 3.78 -1.58
C THR A 74 5.79 4.41 -1.02
N VAL A 75 5.79 5.74 -0.89
CA VAL A 75 6.92 6.54 -0.44
C VAL A 75 6.66 6.99 0.99
N PHE A 76 7.40 6.44 1.93
CA PHE A 76 7.34 6.77 3.34
C PHE A 76 8.32 7.90 3.65
N LEU A 77 7.82 8.93 4.35
CA LEU A 77 8.55 10.14 4.72
C LEU A 77 8.67 10.22 6.24
N ALA A 78 9.88 10.37 6.76
CA ALA A 78 10.09 10.60 8.20
C ALA A 78 9.58 11.99 8.66
N ASP A 79 9.44 12.92 7.72
CA ASP A 79 8.83 14.24 7.92
C ASP A 79 8.04 14.60 6.65
N TYR A 80 6.74 14.81 6.77
CA TYR A 80 5.90 15.14 5.62
C TYR A 80 6.17 16.55 5.07
N ALA A 81 6.82 17.42 5.85
CA ALA A 81 7.25 18.72 5.35
C ALA A 81 8.29 18.62 4.21
N ASP A 82 9.00 17.49 4.10
CA ASP A 82 9.92 17.21 3.00
C ASP A 82 9.22 16.81 1.69
N ALA A 83 7.89 16.59 1.70
CA ALA A 83 7.17 16.06 0.55
C ALA A 83 7.42 16.84 -0.76
N PRO A 84 7.45 18.17 -0.81
CA PRO A 84 7.71 18.90 -2.05
C PRO A 84 9.08 18.56 -2.67
N ASP A 85 10.13 18.51 -1.85
CA ASP A 85 11.50 18.20 -2.29
C ASP A 85 11.61 16.74 -2.76
N ILE A 86 10.98 15.82 -2.03
CA ILE A 86 10.98 14.40 -2.33
C ILE A 86 10.18 14.11 -3.60
N ILE A 87 9.01 14.73 -3.78
CA ILE A 87 8.22 14.63 -5.01
C ILE A 87 9.04 15.09 -6.22
N GLY A 88 9.68 16.26 -6.12
CA GLY A 88 10.56 16.77 -7.17
C GLY A 88 11.72 15.84 -7.48
N ALA A 89 12.38 15.29 -6.45
CA ALA A 89 13.47 14.35 -6.59
C ALA A 89 13.01 13.04 -7.24
N LEU A 90 11.95 12.43 -6.73
CA LEU A 90 11.38 11.18 -7.28
C LEU A 90 11.02 11.37 -8.76
N HIS A 91 10.32 12.45 -9.08
CA HIS A 91 9.93 12.74 -10.46
C HIS A 91 11.12 12.97 -11.40
N SER A 92 12.26 13.46 -10.88
CA SER A 92 13.48 13.60 -11.67
C SER A 92 14.18 12.27 -11.96
N GLN A 93 14.02 11.29 -11.06
CA GLN A 93 14.59 9.94 -11.23
C GLN A 93 13.71 9.04 -12.10
N LEU A 94 12.40 9.25 -12.06
CA LEU A 94 11.46 8.52 -12.91
C LEU A 94 11.34 9.23 -14.27
N ASP A 95 11.71 8.56 -15.36
CA ASP A 95 11.45 9.04 -16.71
C ASP A 95 9.98 9.48 -16.84
N ARG A 96 9.71 10.50 -17.66
CA ARG A 96 8.33 10.97 -17.92
C ARG A 96 7.41 9.86 -18.46
N ARG A 97 7.98 8.82 -19.05
CA ARG A 97 7.27 7.63 -19.54
C ARG A 97 6.92 6.63 -18.44
N VAL A 98 7.54 6.74 -17.26
CA VAL A 98 7.22 5.91 -16.10
C VAL A 98 5.99 6.50 -15.42
N THR A 99 4.87 5.83 -15.58
CA THR A 99 3.58 6.20 -14.97
C THR A 99 3.17 5.12 -13.98
N SER A 100 3.79 5.13 -12.81
CA SER A 100 3.44 4.25 -11.70
C SER A 100 2.34 4.86 -10.83
N ALA A 101 1.56 4.03 -10.18
CA ALA A 101 0.69 4.46 -9.09
C ALA A 101 1.56 4.91 -7.90
N ILE A 102 1.44 6.15 -7.42
CA ILE A 102 2.31 6.71 -6.39
C ILE A 102 1.49 7.17 -5.19
N THR A 103 2.00 6.87 -3.99
CA THR A 103 1.42 7.28 -2.71
C THR A 103 2.51 7.80 -1.79
N PHE A 104 2.29 8.96 -1.16
CA PHE A 104 3.18 9.52 -0.14
C PHE A 104 2.52 9.44 1.23
N VAL A 105 3.28 9.00 2.26
CA VAL A 105 2.78 8.79 3.62
C VAL A 105 3.83 9.27 4.63
N GLY A 106 3.46 10.17 5.55
CA GLY A 106 4.32 10.60 6.65
C GLY A 106 4.28 9.62 7.82
N VAL A 107 5.45 9.16 8.27
CA VAL A 107 5.60 8.21 9.38
C VAL A 107 6.43 8.84 10.50
N SER A 108 6.33 8.29 11.71
CA SER A 108 7.02 8.80 12.89
C SER A 108 8.54 8.60 12.88
N GLY A 109 9.05 7.78 11.97
CA GLY A 109 10.48 7.54 11.79
C GLY A 109 10.72 6.37 10.84
N LEU A 110 11.94 6.30 10.33
CA LEU A 110 12.43 5.24 9.47
C LEU A 110 13.75 4.70 10.03
N GLU A 111 14.04 3.44 9.75
CA GLU A 111 15.27 2.79 10.19
C GLU A 111 16.52 3.51 9.69
N GLY A 112 17.62 3.43 10.45
CA GLY A 112 18.91 4.02 10.10
C GLY A 112 18.88 5.55 10.00
N ASN A 113 17.90 6.23 10.60
CA ASN A 113 17.67 7.67 10.45
C ASN A 113 17.45 8.10 9.00
N CYS A 114 16.91 7.22 8.17
CA CYS A 114 16.48 7.56 6.83
C CYS A 114 15.32 8.56 6.87
N ARG A 115 15.28 9.47 5.92
CA ARG A 115 14.17 10.40 5.70
C ARG A 115 13.16 9.87 4.68
N VAL A 116 13.57 8.91 3.85
CA VAL A 116 12.77 8.32 2.78
C VAL A 116 12.97 6.83 2.72
N ARG A 117 11.88 6.09 2.57
CA ARG A 117 11.84 4.68 2.16
C ARG A 117 10.82 4.52 1.04
N ILE A 118 11.12 3.67 0.07
CA ILE A 118 10.24 3.37 -1.06
C ILE A 118 9.96 1.87 -1.08
N ASP A 119 8.69 1.51 -0.95
CA ASP A 119 8.22 0.15 -1.23
C ASP A 119 7.57 0.16 -2.62
N ALA A 120 7.93 -0.80 -3.47
CA ALA A 120 7.52 -0.81 -4.87
C ALA A 120 7.04 -2.19 -5.32
N VAL A 121 6.10 -2.16 -6.27
CA VAL A 121 5.71 -3.30 -7.08
C VAL A 121 6.12 -3.02 -8.52
N ALA A 122 6.75 -4.00 -9.16
CA ALA A 122 7.14 -3.96 -10.57
C ALA A 122 6.61 -5.21 -11.30
N THR A 123 6.62 -5.18 -12.64
CA THR A 123 6.35 -6.35 -13.47
C THR A 123 7.39 -6.44 -14.59
N PRO A 124 7.92 -7.64 -14.93
CA PRO A 124 8.80 -7.80 -16.08
C PRO A 124 8.12 -7.47 -17.41
N ASP A 125 6.79 -7.59 -17.47
CA ASP A 125 6.00 -7.38 -18.69
C ASP A 125 5.52 -5.91 -18.81
N ARG A 126 6.41 -5.02 -19.28
CA ARG A 126 6.12 -3.59 -19.48
C ARG A 126 4.90 -3.28 -20.32
N PRO A 127 4.59 -4.00 -21.43
CA PRO A 127 3.38 -3.75 -22.21
C PRO A 127 2.08 -3.89 -21.44
N GLN A 128 2.09 -4.60 -20.31
CA GLN A 128 0.93 -4.69 -19.43
C GLN A 128 0.72 -3.47 -18.52
N ILE A 129 1.70 -2.56 -18.42
CA ILE A 129 1.59 -1.36 -17.58
C ILE A 129 0.80 -0.29 -18.36
N LYS A 130 -0.43 -0.01 -17.91
CA LYS A 130 -1.34 0.95 -18.54
C LYS A 130 -1.80 1.97 -17.49
N PRO A 131 -1.38 3.23 -17.59
CA PRO A 131 -1.82 4.27 -16.65
C PRO A 131 -3.29 4.61 -16.82
N ILE A 132 -3.93 4.96 -15.70
CA ILE A 132 -5.32 5.39 -15.61
C ILE A 132 -5.33 6.86 -15.20
N LEU A 133 -5.88 7.72 -16.04
CA LEU A 133 -5.96 9.16 -15.80
C LEU A 133 -7.34 9.66 -16.21
N LEU A 134 -8.04 10.30 -15.27
CA LEU A 134 -9.35 10.91 -15.47
C LEU A 134 -9.22 12.43 -15.37
N ASP A 135 -9.78 13.15 -16.33
CA ASP A 135 -9.67 14.62 -16.40
C ASP A 135 -10.50 15.33 -15.31
N ASP A 136 -11.58 14.69 -14.84
CA ASP A 136 -12.53 15.25 -13.87
C ASP A 136 -12.23 14.89 -12.41
N LEU A 137 -11.10 14.24 -12.15
CA LEU A 137 -10.72 13.79 -10.81
C LEU A 137 -9.37 14.40 -10.40
N PRO A 138 -9.25 15.03 -9.21
CA PRO A 138 -7.97 15.53 -8.75
C PRO A 138 -7.01 14.40 -8.40
N LEU A 139 -5.74 14.58 -8.73
CA LEU A 139 -4.66 13.70 -8.30
C LEU A 139 -4.24 14.05 -6.87
N ALA A 140 -3.95 13.06 -6.06
CA ALA A 140 -3.28 13.28 -4.78
C ALA A 140 -1.85 13.83 -4.98
N ALA A 141 -1.33 14.47 -3.95
CA ALA A 141 0.00 15.09 -4.00
C ALA A 141 1.07 14.11 -4.51
N GLY A 142 1.80 14.51 -5.55
CA GLY A 142 2.90 13.75 -6.15
C GLY A 142 2.49 12.59 -7.07
N ALA A 143 1.21 12.26 -7.18
CA ALA A 143 0.75 11.26 -8.13
C ALA A 143 0.79 11.80 -9.57
N ARG A 144 1.11 10.94 -10.54
CA ARG A 144 1.11 11.25 -11.98
C ARG A 144 -0.08 10.64 -12.73
N CYS A 145 -0.78 9.71 -12.11
CA CYS A 145 -1.98 9.05 -12.60
C CYS A 145 -2.86 8.64 -11.41
N HIS A 146 -4.10 8.28 -11.65
CA HIS A 146 -5.02 7.80 -10.62
C HIS A 146 -4.76 6.33 -10.26
N GLY A 147 -4.11 5.62 -11.13
CA GLY A 147 -3.74 4.23 -10.94
C GLY A 147 -3.07 3.65 -12.17
N VAL A 148 -2.73 2.37 -12.08
CA VAL A 148 -2.11 1.60 -13.16
C VAL A 148 -2.80 0.25 -13.25
N ARG A 149 -3.24 -0.12 -14.45
CA ARG A 149 -3.58 -1.51 -14.76
C ARG A 149 -2.30 -2.26 -15.09
N ALA A 150 -2.04 -3.37 -14.42
CA ALA A 150 -0.97 -4.30 -14.73
C ALA A 150 -1.54 -5.72 -14.68
N HIS A 151 -1.56 -6.41 -15.81
CA HIS A 151 -2.29 -7.67 -16.00
C HIS A 151 -3.78 -7.49 -15.64
N ASP A 152 -4.33 -8.39 -14.84
CA ASP A 152 -5.72 -8.31 -14.37
C ASP A 152 -5.87 -7.46 -13.09
N PHE A 153 -4.78 -6.85 -12.61
CA PHE A 153 -4.79 -6.00 -11.42
C PHE A 153 -4.85 -4.52 -11.77
N ILE A 154 -5.51 -3.77 -10.91
CA ILE A 154 -5.49 -2.31 -10.90
C ILE A 154 -4.90 -1.85 -9.57
N PHE A 155 -3.76 -1.18 -9.64
CA PHE A 155 -3.09 -0.55 -8.50
C PHE A 155 -3.44 0.93 -8.49
N LEU A 156 -4.15 1.40 -7.48
CA LEU A 156 -4.50 2.81 -7.37
C LEU A 156 -3.37 3.61 -6.72
N SER A 157 -3.13 4.81 -7.22
CA SER A 157 -2.37 5.82 -6.49
C SER A 157 -3.07 6.17 -5.19
N GLY A 158 -2.38 6.86 -4.29
CA GLY A 158 -3.04 7.37 -3.08
C GLY A 158 -4.27 8.19 -3.44
N VAL A 159 -5.42 7.83 -2.87
CA VAL A 159 -6.68 8.56 -3.05
C VAL A 159 -7.04 9.22 -1.72
N ASP A 160 -7.20 10.53 -1.72
CA ASP A 160 -7.68 11.33 -0.58
C ASP A 160 -8.82 12.28 -0.98
N ALA A 161 -9.28 13.13 -0.07
CA ALA A 161 -10.39 14.05 -0.31
C ALA A 161 -9.93 15.45 -0.76
N GLY A 162 -8.63 15.68 -0.91
CA GLY A 162 -8.08 16.96 -1.37
C GLY A 162 -8.47 17.29 -2.82
N ASP A 163 -8.54 18.57 -3.15
CA ASP A 163 -8.58 19.06 -4.52
C ASP A 163 -7.16 19.02 -5.15
N SER A 164 -7.00 19.55 -6.35
CA SER A 164 -5.71 19.63 -7.05
C SER A 164 -4.62 20.43 -6.29
N ASN A 165 -5.02 21.22 -5.29
CA ASN A 165 -4.13 21.95 -4.40
C ASN A 165 -3.97 21.26 -3.03
N GLY A 166 -4.53 20.07 -2.86
CA GLY A 166 -4.51 19.32 -1.60
C GLY A 166 -5.49 19.87 -0.54
N LYS A 167 -6.40 20.80 -0.90
CA LYS A 167 -7.35 21.40 0.03
C LYS A 167 -8.62 20.57 0.10
N VAL A 168 -9.07 20.28 1.33
CA VAL A 168 -10.34 19.58 1.58
C VAL A 168 -11.47 20.61 1.71
N THR A 169 -12.54 20.41 0.94
CA THR A 169 -13.75 21.24 1.04
C THR A 169 -14.54 20.88 2.30
N PRO A 170 -15.03 21.86 3.10
CA PRO A 170 -15.89 21.59 4.25
C PRO A 170 -17.19 20.87 3.87
N PRO A 171 -17.71 19.99 4.77
CA PRO A 171 -17.18 19.66 6.09
C PRO A 171 -16.01 18.67 5.98
N ALA A 172 -14.85 19.05 6.52
CA ALA A 172 -13.62 18.23 6.47
C ALA A 172 -13.60 17.09 7.51
N THR A 173 -14.76 16.48 7.80
CA THR A 173 -14.87 15.38 8.74
C THR A 173 -14.37 14.07 8.15
N ILE A 174 -13.99 13.12 9.01
CA ILE A 174 -13.55 11.79 8.56
C ILE A 174 -14.65 11.05 7.79
N GLN A 175 -15.92 11.23 8.16
CA GLN A 175 -17.05 10.62 7.45
C GLN A 175 -17.13 11.16 6.02
N PHE A 176 -17.05 12.49 5.86
CA PHE A 176 -17.07 13.12 4.53
C PHE A 176 -15.87 12.68 3.69
N GLN A 177 -14.66 12.69 4.26
CA GLN A 177 -13.45 12.26 3.55
C GLN A 177 -13.52 10.79 3.15
N THR A 178 -14.03 9.91 4.03
CA THR A 178 -14.20 8.49 3.73
C THR A 178 -15.16 8.26 2.57
N ALA A 179 -16.32 8.91 2.57
CA ALA A 179 -17.28 8.81 1.49
C ALA A 179 -16.69 9.35 0.17
N THR A 180 -15.98 10.49 0.22
CA THR A 180 -15.32 11.09 -0.94
C THR A 180 -14.25 10.16 -1.53
N VAL A 181 -13.39 9.58 -0.68
CA VAL A 181 -12.34 8.65 -1.09
C VAL A 181 -12.94 7.42 -1.77
N LEU A 182 -13.94 6.78 -1.16
CA LEU A 182 -14.58 5.59 -1.74
C LEU A 182 -15.31 5.92 -3.06
N ASN A 183 -15.96 7.09 -3.16
CA ASN A 183 -16.58 7.53 -4.41
C ASN A 183 -15.54 7.78 -5.51
N ARG A 184 -14.38 8.38 -5.18
CA ARG A 184 -13.28 8.58 -6.12
C ARG A 184 -12.71 7.25 -6.61
N ILE A 185 -12.47 6.30 -5.70
CA ILE A 185 -12.06 4.93 -6.04
C ILE A 185 -13.10 4.29 -6.98
N GLY A 186 -14.40 4.40 -6.67
CA GLY A 186 -15.47 3.90 -7.52
C GLY A 186 -15.46 4.49 -8.93
N LYS A 187 -15.21 5.80 -9.07
CA LYS A 187 -15.07 6.45 -10.38
C LYS A 187 -13.88 5.92 -11.18
N ILE A 188 -12.70 5.78 -10.54
CA ILE A 188 -11.50 5.26 -11.19
C ILE A 188 -11.75 3.82 -11.69
N LEU A 189 -12.37 2.98 -10.86
CA LEU A 189 -12.68 1.60 -11.22
C LEU A 189 -13.75 1.53 -12.33
N HIS A 190 -14.75 2.40 -12.29
CA HIS A 190 -15.79 2.48 -13.32
C HIS A 190 -15.23 2.80 -14.72
N ASP A 191 -14.25 3.69 -14.81
CA ASP A 191 -13.51 3.96 -16.06
C ASP A 191 -12.87 2.69 -16.63
N GLN A 192 -12.46 1.78 -15.74
CA GLN A 192 -11.88 0.47 -16.09
C GLN A 192 -12.93 -0.65 -16.24
N LYS A 193 -14.23 -0.31 -16.26
CA LYS A 193 -15.37 -1.24 -16.30
C LYS A 193 -15.48 -2.15 -15.08
N LEU A 194 -14.95 -1.70 -13.96
CA LEU A 194 -15.00 -2.35 -12.65
C LEU A 194 -15.80 -1.50 -11.67
N SER A 195 -15.97 -1.99 -10.45
CA SER A 195 -16.68 -1.34 -9.36
C SER A 195 -15.95 -1.51 -8.04
N LEU A 196 -16.48 -0.95 -6.96
CA LEU A 196 -15.96 -1.19 -5.62
C LEU A 196 -16.05 -2.68 -5.21
N ALA A 197 -16.95 -3.47 -5.83
CA ALA A 197 -17.04 -4.91 -5.57
C ALA A 197 -15.80 -5.69 -6.05
N ASP A 198 -15.04 -5.11 -6.98
CA ASP A 198 -13.83 -5.72 -7.54
C ASP A 198 -12.57 -5.38 -6.73
N LEU A 199 -12.71 -4.65 -5.61
CA LEU A 199 -11.61 -4.40 -4.68
C LEU A 199 -11.16 -5.71 -4.02
N CYS A 200 -9.88 -6.03 -4.17
CA CYS A 200 -9.27 -7.22 -3.56
C CYS A 200 -8.32 -6.88 -2.39
N ARG A 201 -7.95 -5.60 -2.23
CA ARG A 201 -7.10 -5.14 -1.11
C ARG A 201 -7.25 -3.64 -0.89
N THR A 202 -7.31 -3.22 0.38
CA THR A 202 -7.29 -1.80 0.75
C THR A 202 -6.34 -1.55 1.91
N PHE A 203 -5.61 -0.42 1.81
CA PHE A 203 -4.86 0.19 2.92
C PHE A 203 -5.46 1.55 3.19
N MET A 204 -5.70 1.85 4.46
CA MET A 204 -6.26 3.12 4.91
C MET A 204 -5.29 3.76 5.89
N PHE A 205 -4.68 4.86 5.48
CA PHE A 205 -3.77 5.64 6.30
C PHE A 205 -4.54 6.77 6.98
N MET A 206 -4.41 6.87 8.29
CA MET A 206 -5.10 7.87 9.12
C MET A 206 -4.13 8.44 10.17
N PRO A 207 -4.16 9.75 10.48
CA PRO A 207 -3.24 10.34 11.44
C PRO A 207 -3.62 10.10 12.91
N SER A 208 -4.80 9.54 13.22
CA SER A 208 -5.24 9.27 14.60
C SER A 208 -6.17 8.08 14.68
N THR A 209 -6.06 7.32 15.77
CA THR A 209 -6.99 6.24 16.15
C THR A 209 -8.40 6.74 16.41
N ASP A 210 -8.56 7.99 16.85
CA ASP A 210 -9.86 8.61 17.16
C ASP A 210 -10.74 8.77 15.90
N LEU A 211 -10.14 8.71 14.72
CA LEU A 211 -10.87 8.78 13.45
C LEU A 211 -11.53 7.45 13.09
N ARG A 212 -11.11 6.34 13.70
CA ARG A 212 -11.56 4.98 13.35
C ARG A 212 -13.08 4.77 13.42
N PRO A 213 -13.80 5.25 14.45
CA PRO A 213 -15.26 5.06 14.52
C PRO A 213 -15.98 5.72 13.34
N GLY A 214 -15.69 7.01 13.07
CA GLY A 214 -16.33 7.75 11.97
C GLY A 214 -15.94 7.22 10.59
N TYR A 215 -14.70 6.78 10.41
CA TYR A 215 -14.26 6.05 9.21
C TYR A 215 -15.06 4.75 9.03
N GLY A 216 -15.20 3.94 10.08
CA GLY A 216 -15.92 2.67 10.02
C GLY A 216 -17.40 2.84 9.69
N GLU A 217 -18.06 3.83 10.30
CA GLU A 217 -19.44 4.20 10.03
C GLU A 217 -19.67 4.59 8.56
N ALA A 218 -18.88 5.53 8.05
CA ALA A 218 -19.00 6.01 6.68
C ALA A 218 -18.71 4.90 5.66
N ARG A 219 -17.69 4.09 5.89
CA ARG A 219 -17.36 2.94 5.03
C ARG A 219 -18.52 1.93 5.00
N LYS A 220 -19.07 1.58 6.17
CA LYS A 220 -20.22 0.68 6.25
C LYS A 220 -21.42 1.24 5.48
N ALA A 221 -21.68 2.55 5.56
CA ALA A 221 -22.78 3.18 4.83
C ALA A 221 -22.61 3.06 3.31
N VAL A 222 -21.40 3.22 2.78
CA VAL A 222 -21.10 3.04 1.34
C VAL A 222 -21.21 1.55 0.95
N TYR A 223 -20.61 0.67 1.72
CA TYR A 223 -20.47 -0.75 1.39
C TYR A 223 -21.76 -1.55 1.45
N LYS A 224 -22.72 -1.15 2.30
CA LYS A 224 -23.96 -1.90 2.52
C LYS A 224 -24.80 -2.15 1.26
N ASN A 225 -24.63 -1.34 0.23
CA ASN A 225 -25.35 -1.46 -1.04
C ASN A 225 -24.50 -2.10 -2.16
N ILE A 226 -23.26 -2.51 -1.85
CA ILE A 226 -22.29 -3.00 -2.81
C ILE A 226 -21.90 -4.43 -2.49
N PHE A 227 -21.72 -4.73 -1.20
CA PHE A 227 -21.26 -6.03 -0.73
C PHE A 227 -22.33 -6.74 0.08
N GLU A 228 -22.41 -8.03 -0.08
CA GLU A 228 -23.10 -8.88 0.89
C GLU A 228 -22.35 -8.90 2.22
N GLU A 229 -23.03 -9.27 3.29
CA GLU A 229 -22.41 -9.39 4.60
C GLU A 229 -21.25 -10.39 4.52
N ASP A 230 -20.10 -10.00 5.07
CA ASP A 230 -18.86 -10.78 5.07
C ASP A 230 -18.13 -10.95 3.71
N GLN A 231 -18.59 -10.30 2.64
CA GLN A 231 -17.94 -10.31 1.32
C GLN A 231 -17.08 -9.05 1.07
N PHE A 232 -16.61 -8.41 2.12
CA PHE A 232 -15.81 -7.17 2.01
C PHE A 232 -14.37 -7.42 1.58
N PRO A 233 -13.71 -6.48 0.90
CA PRO A 233 -12.29 -6.58 0.62
C PRO A 233 -11.45 -6.60 1.90
N PRO A 234 -10.35 -7.36 1.94
CA PRO A 234 -9.37 -7.28 3.02
C PRO A 234 -8.85 -5.86 3.20
N ASN A 235 -8.70 -5.42 4.44
CA ASN A 235 -8.27 -4.06 4.77
C ASN A 235 -7.17 -4.04 5.83
N SER A 236 -6.24 -3.09 5.71
CA SER A 236 -5.35 -2.68 6.80
C SER A 236 -5.58 -1.22 7.11
N GLY A 237 -6.00 -0.92 8.33
CA GLY A 237 -5.97 0.43 8.87
C GLY A 237 -4.62 0.68 9.52
N ILE A 238 -3.90 1.67 9.04
CA ILE A 238 -2.56 2.01 9.51
C ILE A 238 -2.59 3.45 10.03
N TYR A 239 -2.17 3.63 11.28
CA TYR A 239 -2.04 4.95 11.87
C TYR A 239 -0.65 5.48 11.61
N ILE A 240 -0.61 6.71 11.08
CA ILE A 240 0.59 7.35 10.58
C ILE A 240 0.71 8.77 11.17
N GLN A 241 1.81 9.45 10.91
CA GLN A 241 2.05 10.76 11.47
C GLN A 241 1.31 11.87 10.71
N ASP A 242 1.38 11.86 9.37
CA ASP A 242 0.86 12.96 8.55
C ASP A 242 0.54 12.51 7.12
N LEU A 243 -0.45 13.16 6.52
CA LEU A 243 -0.89 13.00 5.12
C LEU A 243 -0.90 14.33 4.35
N GLY A 244 -0.51 15.41 5.01
CA GLY A 244 -0.68 16.77 4.53
C GLY A 244 -1.87 17.47 5.18
N LYS A 245 -1.92 18.78 5.01
CA LYS A 245 -2.88 19.65 5.70
C LYS A 245 -4.33 19.23 5.42
N ASP A 246 -5.11 19.08 6.49
CA ASP A 246 -6.54 18.76 6.48
C ASP A 246 -6.90 17.37 5.90
N ILE A 247 -5.93 16.55 5.50
CA ILE A 247 -6.16 15.19 5.01
C ILE A 247 -6.23 14.23 6.21
N LEU A 248 -7.41 13.68 6.46
CA LEU A 248 -7.67 12.73 7.55
C LEU A 248 -7.64 11.27 7.09
N LEU A 249 -7.67 11.03 5.78
CA LEU A 249 -7.67 9.70 5.18
C LEU A 249 -7.00 9.72 3.82
N ARG A 250 -6.07 8.80 3.62
CA ARG A 250 -5.56 8.41 2.29
C ARG A 250 -5.68 6.92 2.11
N SER A 251 -6.26 6.48 1.00
CA SER A 251 -6.41 5.07 0.66
C SER A 251 -5.44 4.68 -0.45
N VAL A 252 -4.85 3.50 -0.30
CA VAL A 252 -4.26 2.73 -1.40
C VAL A 252 -5.13 1.52 -1.61
N ALA A 253 -5.52 1.24 -2.84
CA ALA A 253 -6.40 0.12 -3.13
C ALA A 253 -5.88 -0.67 -4.33
N ILE A 254 -6.16 -1.97 -4.31
CA ILE A 254 -5.92 -2.89 -5.41
C ILE A 254 -7.26 -3.51 -5.79
N ALA A 255 -7.60 -3.49 -7.07
CA ALA A 255 -8.74 -4.21 -7.63
C ALA A 255 -8.26 -5.31 -8.58
N TYR A 256 -9.12 -6.30 -8.82
CA TYR A 256 -8.83 -7.43 -9.69
C TYR A 256 -9.97 -7.63 -10.68
N ASP A 257 -9.63 -7.69 -11.96
CA ASP A 257 -10.56 -7.91 -13.06
C ASP A 257 -10.75 -9.42 -13.26
N GLY A 258 -11.54 -10.03 -12.37
CA GLY A 258 -11.79 -11.46 -12.41
C GLY A 258 -12.52 -11.98 -11.17
N LYS A 259 -12.66 -13.29 -11.09
CA LYS A 259 -13.34 -13.93 -9.96
C LYS A 259 -12.54 -13.78 -8.67
N GLN A 260 -13.22 -13.34 -7.63
CA GLN A 260 -12.71 -13.25 -6.27
C GLN A 260 -13.38 -14.29 -5.37
N THR A 261 -12.64 -14.83 -4.40
CA THR A 261 -13.16 -15.77 -3.42
C THR A 261 -12.67 -15.39 -2.03
N ILE A 262 -13.59 -15.12 -1.11
CA ILE A 262 -13.24 -14.86 0.29
C ILE A 262 -12.65 -16.12 0.90
N VAL A 263 -11.53 -15.95 1.60
CA VAL A 263 -10.85 -17.00 2.35
C VAL A 263 -10.79 -16.58 3.81
N ALA A 264 -11.28 -17.41 4.69
CA ALA A 264 -11.26 -17.18 6.12
C ALA A 264 -10.83 -18.45 6.87
N SER A 265 -10.10 -18.29 7.94
CA SER A 265 -9.66 -19.36 8.82
C SER A 265 -10.44 -19.35 10.13
N PRO A 266 -10.98 -20.47 10.59
CA PRO A 266 -11.60 -20.56 11.90
C PRO A 266 -10.58 -20.47 13.04
N LYS A 267 -9.29 -20.61 12.77
CA LYS A 267 -8.22 -20.49 13.74
C LYS A 267 -7.87 -19.03 14.09
N VAL A 268 -8.28 -18.09 13.22
CA VAL A 268 -8.04 -16.67 13.41
C VAL A 268 -9.37 -15.97 13.66
N ARG A 269 -9.40 -15.11 14.70
CA ARG A 269 -10.64 -14.40 15.02
C ARG A 269 -11.12 -13.56 13.84
N LYS A 270 -12.43 -13.49 13.65
CA LYS A 270 -13.04 -12.51 12.76
C LYS A 270 -12.80 -11.11 13.33
N ALA A 271 -12.10 -10.28 12.57
CA ALA A 271 -11.86 -8.91 12.98
C ALA A 271 -13.17 -8.11 13.01
N PRO A 272 -13.32 -7.18 13.95
CA PRO A 272 -14.49 -6.30 13.99
C PRO A 272 -14.39 -5.29 12.85
N GLY A 273 -15.40 -5.25 11.98
CA GLY A 273 -15.46 -4.27 10.89
C GLY A 273 -15.89 -4.89 9.57
N SER A 274 -16.11 -4.01 8.59
CA SER A 274 -16.55 -4.40 7.25
C SER A 274 -15.33 -4.79 6.38
N PHE A 275 -14.62 -5.86 6.73
CA PHE A 275 -13.53 -6.42 5.92
C PHE A 275 -13.36 -7.93 6.19
N SER A 276 -12.88 -8.66 5.21
CA SER A 276 -12.59 -10.07 5.27
C SER A 276 -11.16 -10.34 5.71
N GLN A 277 -10.86 -11.53 6.22
CA GLN A 277 -9.51 -11.94 6.59
C GLN A 277 -8.59 -11.95 5.37
N SER A 278 -9.06 -12.51 4.26
CA SER A 278 -8.35 -12.54 3.00
C SER A 278 -9.28 -12.78 1.81
N VAL A 279 -8.75 -12.53 0.61
CA VAL A 279 -9.40 -12.86 -0.67
C VAL A 279 -8.39 -13.56 -1.57
N ARG A 280 -8.85 -14.55 -2.30
CA ARG A 280 -8.11 -15.21 -3.38
C ARG A 280 -8.54 -14.64 -4.72
N VAL A 281 -7.56 -14.26 -5.54
CA VAL A 281 -7.73 -13.80 -6.92
C VAL A 281 -6.67 -14.48 -7.77
N GLY A 282 -7.08 -15.31 -8.73
CA GLY A 282 -6.11 -16.16 -9.44
C GLY A 282 -5.30 -17.02 -8.48
N ASP A 283 -3.97 -16.98 -8.61
CA ASP A 283 -3.03 -17.68 -7.74
C ASP A 283 -2.59 -16.87 -6.50
N TRP A 284 -3.10 -15.62 -6.38
CA TRP A 284 -2.76 -14.72 -5.28
C TRP A 284 -3.72 -14.84 -4.12
N LEU A 285 -3.17 -14.73 -2.90
CA LEU A 285 -3.93 -14.57 -1.67
C LEU A 285 -3.58 -13.22 -1.04
N LEU A 286 -4.55 -12.33 -1.00
CA LEU A 286 -4.41 -10.99 -0.43
C LEU A 286 -5.04 -10.96 0.96
N GLN A 287 -4.22 -10.73 1.99
CA GLN A 287 -4.65 -10.79 3.39
C GLN A 287 -4.89 -9.40 3.97
N ALA A 288 -5.86 -9.30 4.89
CA ALA A 288 -5.99 -8.13 5.76
C ALA A 288 -4.79 -8.02 6.72
N GLY A 289 -4.62 -6.87 7.33
CA GLY A 289 -3.65 -6.70 8.42
C GLY A 289 -3.94 -7.68 9.55
N GLN A 290 -2.92 -8.36 10.03
CA GLN A 290 -2.98 -9.26 11.18
C GLN A 290 -2.40 -8.56 12.41
N ASP A 291 -2.90 -8.93 13.57
CA ASP A 291 -2.44 -8.46 14.88
C ASP A 291 -2.37 -9.62 15.89
N ALA A 292 -1.76 -9.41 17.03
CA ALA A 292 -1.68 -10.38 18.10
C ALA A 292 -2.92 -10.34 19.02
N VAL A 293 -4.12 -10.17 18.47
CA VAL A 293 -5.36 -10.14 19.26
C VAL A 293 -6.11 -11.45 19.08
N GLY A 294 -6.29 -12.18 20.18
CA GLY A 294 -6.96 -13.48 20.20
C GLY A 294 -8.49 -13.41 20.15
N PHE A 295 -9.14 -14.56 20.27
CA PHE A 295 -10.61 -14.69 20.25
C PHE A 295 -11.28 -13.94 21.41
N SER A 296 -10.61 -13.80 22.55
CA SER A 296 -11.05 -13.00 23.70
C SER A 296 -11.07 -11.49 23.44
N ARG A 297 -10.56 -11.04 22.28
CA ARG A 297 -10.35 -9.63 21.92
C ARG A 297 -9.34 -8.91 22.81
N ILE A 298 -8.46 -9.65 23.46
CA ILE A 298 -7.36 -9.16 24.27
C ILE A 298 -6.06 -9.34 23.48
N VAL A 299 -5.11 -8.42 23.65
CA VAL A 299 -3.76 -8.54 23.08
C VAL A 299 -3.06 -9.70 23.77
N GLU A 300 -2.65 -10.71 22.99
CA GLU A 300 -1.85 -11.82 23.46
C GLU A 300 -0.39 -11.41 23.45
N GLY A 301 0.35 -11.72 24.53
CA GLY A 301 1.74 -11.30 24.68
C GLY A 301 1.89 -9.77 24.91
N GLU A 302 0.98 -9.15 25.66
CA GLU A 302 1.09 -7.72 25.99
C GLU A 302 2.44 -7.39 26.62
N GLY A 303 3.12 -6.38 26.07
CA GLY A 303 4.49 -6.00 26.48
C GLY A 303 5.61 -6.87 25.90
N ASP A 304 5.30 -7.99 25.25
CA ASP A 304 6.29 -8.87 24.58
C ASP A 304 6.20 -8.73 23.06
N LEU A 305 7.02 -7.86 22.47
CA LEU A 305 7.04 -7.63 21.01
C LEU A 305 7.39 -8.91 20.24
N ALA A 306 8.31 -9.71 20.73
CA ALA A 306 8.72 -10.95 20.07
C ALA A 306 7.59 -11.99 20.08
N GLY A 307 6.88 -12.14 21.21
CA GLY A 307 5.71 -12.99 21.34
C GLY A 307 4.58 -12.53 20.42
N GLN A 308 4.24 -11.23 20.42
CA GLN A 308 3.23 -10.67 19.52
C GLN A 308 3.59 -10.87 18.04
N THR A 309 4.86 -10.72 17.67
CA THR A 309 5.31 -10.97 16.30
C THR A 309 5.07 -12.42 15.88
N LYS A 310 5.39 -13.39 16.74
CA LYS A 310 5.15 -14.82 16.46
C LYS A 310 3.66 -15.11 16.27
N ILE A 311 2.80 -14.57 17.14
CA ILE A 311 1.34 -14.73 17.06
C ILE A 311 0.81 -14.14 15.76
N THR A 312 1.23 -12.92 15.42
CA THR A 312 0.82 -12.23 14.19
C THR A 312 1.22 -13.02 12.94
N LEU A 313 2.44 -13.53 12.88
CA LEU A 313 2.91 -14.38 11.77
C LEU A 313 2.12 -15.68 11.70
N GLN A 314 1.83 -16.33 12.85
CA GLN A 314 1.00 -17.53 12.90
C GLN A 314 -0.42 -17.29 12.39
N HIS A 315 -1.03 -16.15 12.76
CA HIS A 315 -2.34 -15.76 12.22
C HIS A 315 -2.32 -15.58 10.69
N GLY A 316 -1.24 -14.97 10.16
CA GLY A 316 -1.03 -14.84 8.71
C GLY A 316 -0.94 -16.20 8.02
N GLU A 317 -0.17 -17.12 8.60
CA GLU A 317 -0.01 -18.50 8.10
C GLU A 317 -1.32 -19.29 8.16
N ASP A 318 -2.02 -19.26 9.31
CA ASP A 318 -3.31 -19.94 9.51
C ASP A 318 -4.41 -19.42 8.56
N THR A 319 -4.39 -18.12 8.23
CA THR A 319 -5.31 -17.55 7.23
C THR A 319 -4.93 -18.00 5.81
N GLY A 320 -3.63 -18.21 5.54
CA GLY A 320 -3.11 -18.61 4.22
C GLY A 320 -3.23 -20.11 3.92
N GLN A 321 -3.36 -20.95 4.95
CA GLN A 321 -3.45 -22.40 4.75
C GLN A 321 -4.67 -22.75 3.90
N LYS A 322 -4.46 -23.56 2.86
CA LYS A 322 -5.57 -24.20 2.12
C LYS A 322 -6.35 -25.04 3.12
N HIS A 323 -7.53 -24.58 3.54
CA HIS A 323 -8.51 -25.53 4.05
C HIS A 323 -8.87 -26.39 2.85
N SER A 324 -8.37 -27.63 2.84
CA SER A 324 -8.95 -28.71 2.04
C SER A 324 -10.36 -28.88 2.57
N SER A 325 -11.27 -28.06 2.04
CA SER A 325 -12.70 -28.22 2.27
C SER A 325 -13.13 -29.52 1.61
N GLN A 326 -13.71 -30.35 2.43
CA GLN A 326 -14.52 -31.49 2.08
C GLN A 326 -15.53 -31.16 0.98
#